data_7b17160b2509ba928e80511aa4f8678c
#
_entry.id   7b17160b2509ba928e80511aa4f8678c
#
_cell.length_a   1.000
_cell.length_b   1.000
_cell.length_c   1.000
_cell.angle_alpha   90.00
_cell.angle_beta   90.00
_cell.angle_gamma   90.00
#
_symmetry.space_group_name_H-M   'P 1'
#
loop_
_entity.id
_entity.type
_entity.pdbx_description
1 polymer ?
#
loop_
_entity_poly.entity_id
_entity_poly.type
_entity_poly.pdbx_seq_one_letter_code
_entity_poly.pdbx_strand_id
1 'polypeptide(L)'
;MKTLFKILISIQILIASSWVLAQIPETQYSKGISYITGGVGEEETVAILAEAKQWPLLLEMSQIENGRGVWIFGATIKIANNAKQVVFDAQADGPYMLINLASGDYVIEASYQGVTQKRSLSIKSDSSQKISLFWK
;
A
#
# COMPACT_ATOMS: atom_id res chain seq x y z
N MET A 1 54.37 12.31 -6.85
CA MET A 1 53.45 13.43 -7.16
C MET A 1 52.42 13.11 -8.22
N LYS A 2 52.77 12.41 -9.28
CA LYS A 2 51.81 12.05 -10.33
C LYS A 2 50.79 10.99 -9.93
N THR A 3 51.11 10.18 -8.92
CA THR A 3 50.21 9.13 -8.41
C THR A 3 49.08 9.63 -7.55
N LEU A 4 49.23 10.76 -6.88
CA LEU A 4 48.16 11.37 -6.04
C LEU A 4 47.03 11.96 -6.88
N PHE A 5 47.30 12.40 -8.08
CA PHE A 5 46.32 12.97 -8.98
C PHE A 5 45.36 11.94 -9.55
N LYS A 6 45.82 10.70 -9.72
CA LYS A 6 44.98 9.61 -10.24
C LYS A 6 44.00 9.06 -9.21
N ILE A 7 44.28 9.20 -7.94
CA ILE A 7 43.43 8.73 -6.85
C ILE A 7 42.21 9.65 -6.64
N LEU A 8 42.39 10.95 -6.85
CA LEU A 8 41.31 11.93 -6.72
C LEU A 8 40.22 11.80 -7.77
N ILE A 9 40.58 11.36 -8.98
CA ILE A 9 39.64 11.17 -10.08
C ILE A 9 38.78 9.93 -9.86
N SER A 10 39.32 8.91 -9.21
CA SER A 10 38.59 7.67 -8.92
C SER A 10 37.50 7.84 -7.87
N ILE A 11 37.64 8.79 -6.96
CA ILE A 11 36.65 9.06 -5.90
C ILE A 11 35.43 9.81 -6.43
N GLN A 12 35.59 10.65 -7.45
CA GLN A 12 34.50 11.41 -8.04
C GLN A 12 33.51 10.54 -8.83
N ILE A 13 34.00 9.44 -9.40
CA ILE A 13 33.15 8.51 -10.17
C ILE A 13 32.19 7.75 -9.26
N LEU A 14 32.56 7.49 -8.01
CA LEU A 14 31.70 6.80 -7.04
C LEU A 14 30.53 7.65 -6.55
N ILE A 15 30.67 8.98 -6.55
CA ILE A 15 29.61 9.90 -6.14
C ILE A 15 28.54 10.04 -7.23
N ALA A 16 28.92 9.88 -8.50
CA ALA A 16 28.02 10.00 -9.64
C ALA A 16 27.07 8.80 -9.81
N SER A 17 27.28 7.72 -9.06
CA SER A 17 26.43 6.52 -9.12
C SER A 17 25.40 6.44 -8.01
N SER A 18 25.04 7.56 -7.39
CA SER A 18 23.95 7.58 -6.42
C SER A 18 22.61 7.32 -7.12
N TRP A 19 21.93 6.31 -6.65
CA TRP A 19 20.65 5.87 -7.21
C TRP A 19 19.50 6.62 -6.56
N VAL A 20 18.58 7.13 -7.38
CA VAL A 20 17.29 7.58 -6.89
C VAL A 20 16.36 6.37 -6.91
N LEU A 21 16.15 5.77 -5.76
CA LEU A 21 15.20 4.69 -5.61
C LEU A 21 13.79 5.27 -5.46
N ALA A 22 12.81 4.66 -6.15
CA ALA A 22 11.42 4.97 -5.92
C ALA A 22 11.10 4.71 -4.45
N GLN A 23 10.57 5.72 -3.74
CA GLN A 23 10.25 5.60 -2.34
C GLN A 23 8.85 5.02 -2.18
N ILE A 24 8.77 3.96 -1.39
CA ILE A 24 7.49 3.45 -0.92
C ILE A 24 7.02 4.36 0.23
N PRO A 25 5.69 4.60 0.37
CA PRO A 25 5.18 5.36 1.49
C PRO A 25 5.57 4.73 2.83
N GLU A 26 5.64 5.58 3.84
CA GLU A 26 6.03 5.17 5.18
C GLU A 26 5.04 4.17 5.78
N THR A 27 5.56 3.18 6.52
CA THR A 27 4.73 2.23 7.25
C THR A 27 4.07 2.94 8.43
N GLN A 28 2.75 2.77 8.53
CA GLN A 28 1.93 3.30 9.60
C GLN A 28 1.34 2.14 10.42
N TYR A 29 0.69 2.47 11.52
CA TYR A 29 0.10 1.46 12.41
C TYR A 29 -1.31 1.88 12.81
N SER A 30 -2.24 0.94 12.76
CA SER A 30 -3.58 1.07 13.29
C SER A 30 -3.84 -0.09 14.24
N LYS A 31 -4.09 0.22 15.53
CA LYS A 31 -4.34 -0.79 16.57
C LYS A 31 -3.29 -1.91 16.59
N GLY A 32 -2.02 -1.55 16.32
CA GLY A 32 -0.89 -2.49 16.29
C GLY A 32 -0.68 -3.21 14.97
N ILE A 33 -1.55 -3.02 13.98
CA ILE A 33 -1.40 -3.61 12.65
C ILE A 33 -0.69 -2.61 11.75
N SER A 34 0.40 -3.06 11.12
CA SER A 34 1.15 -2.24 10.18
C SER A 34 0.45 -2.16 8.83
N TYR A 35 0.53 -1.00 8.19
CA TYR A 35 -0.02 -0.80 6.87
C TYR A 35 0.75 0.28 6.12
N ILE A 36 0.61 0.23 4.80
CA ILE A 36 1.11 1.25 3.87
C ILE A 36 -0.06 1.68 3.02
N THR A 37 -0.20 2.98 2.77
CA THR A 37 -1.24 3.49 1.88
C THR A 37 -0.66 4.56 0.97
N GLY A 38 -1.16 4.62 -0.28
CA GLY A 38 -0.71 5.58 -1.26
C GLY A 38 -1.06 5.15 -2.68
N GLY A 39 -0.14 5.39 -3.59
CA GLY A 39 -0.34 5.14 -5.01
C GLY A 39 -0.66 6.40 -5.79
N VAL A 40 -0.21 7.55 -5.27
CA VAL A 40 -0.32 8.83 -5.96
C VAL A 40 0.90 8.96 -6.87
N GLY A 41 0.66 8.93 -8.18
CA GLY A 41 1.71 8.94 -9.18
C GLY A 41 2.21 7.54 -9.52
N GLU A 42 2.86 7.44 -10.67
CA GLU A 42 3.29 6.16 -11.24
C GLU A 42 4.38 5.48 -10.41
N GLU A 43 5.37 6.24 -9.97
CA GLU A 43 6.51 5.67 -9.22
C GLU A 43 6.07 5.06 -7.90
N GLU A 44 5.22 5.73 -7.16
CA GLU A 44 4.69 5.23 -5.90
C GLU A 44 3.79 4.01 -6.11
N THR A 45 2.97 4.03 -7.15
CA THR A 45 2.13 2.91 -7.54
C THR A 45 2.96 1.67 -7.85
N VAL A 46 4.00 1.81 -8.66
CA VAL A 46 4.90 0.70 -9.00
C VAL A 46 5.57 0.14 -7.75
N ALA A 47 6.03 1.01 -6.85
CA ALA A 47 6.68 0.59 -5.62
C ALA A 47 5.73 -0.19 -4.70
N ILE A 48 4.49 0.29 -4.53
CA ILE A 48 3.48 -0.39 -3.71
C ILE A 48 3.12 -1.75 -4.30
N LEU A 49 2.90 -1.83 -5.60
CA LEU A 49 2.53 -3.09 -6.25
C LEU A 49 3.66 -4.13 -6.20
N ALA A 50 4.92 -3.69 -6.28
CA ALA A 50 6.06 -4.58 -6.10
C ALA A 50 6.14 -5.09 -4.66
N GLU A 51 5.92 -4.22 -3.69
CA GLU A 51 5.93 -4.57 -2.26
C GLU A 51 4.78 -5.48 -1.86
N ALA A 52 3.64 -5.38 -2.55
CA ALA A 52 2.41 -6.11 -2.23
C ALA A 52 2.60 -7.63 -2.15
N LYS A 53 3.57 -8.17 -2.88
CA LYS A 53 3.86 -9.62 -2.86
C LYS A 53 4.32 -10.12 -1.50
N GLN A 54 4.81 -9.22 -0.65
CA GLN A 54 5.29 -9.54 0.70
C GLN A 54 4.24 -9.26 1.79
N TRP A 55 3.07 -8.76 1.39
CA TRP A 55 1.99 -8.40 2.32
C TRP A 55 0.81 -9.35 2.18
N PRO A 56 0.13 -9.69 3.28
CA PRO A 56 -1.04 -10.58 3.21
C PRO A 56 -2.21 -10.02 2.42
N LEU A 57 -2.41 -8.69 2.45
CA LEU A 57 -3.56 -8.06 1.82
C LEU A 57 -3.18 -6.79 1.08
N LEU A 58 -3.59 -6.70 -0.17
CA LEU A 58 -3.60 -5.49 -0.97
C LEU A 58 -5.05 -5.10 -1.25
N LEU A 59 -5.41 -3.87 -0.87
CA LEU A 59 -6.68 -3.25 -1.28
C LEU A 59 -6.42 -2.29 -2.43
N GLU A 60 -7.26 -2.36 -3.45
CA GLU A 60 -7.29 -1.42 -4.55
C GLU A 60 -8.68 -0.78 -4.59
N MET A 61 -8.72 0.54 -4.61
CA MET A 61 -9.97 1.30 -4.47
C MET A 61 -10.16 2.24 -5.65
N SER A 62 -11.33 2.14 -6.28
CA SER A 62 -11.67 2.97 -7.44
C SER A 62 -13.15 3.29 -7.48
N GLN A 63 -13.49 4.37 -8.21
CA GLN A 63 -14.86 4.74 -8.52
C GLN A 63 -15.12 4.45 -9.99
N ILE A 64 -16.27 3.91 -10.31
CA ILE A 64 -16.67 3.67 -11.70
C ILE A 64 -17.33 4.93 -12.25
N GLU A 65 -16.67 5.56 -13.21
CA GLU A 65 -17.17 6.73 -13.93
C GLU A 65 -17.21 6.42 -15.42
N ASN A 66 -18.36 6.54 -16.04
CA ASN A 66 -18.54 6.28 -17.48
C ASN A 66 -17.97 4.93 -17.93
N GLY A 67 -18.16 3.89 -17.11
CA GLY A 67 -17.65 2.54 -17.38
C GLY A 67 -16.16 2.35 -17.13
N ARG A 68 -15.48 3.35 -16.56
CA ARG A 68 -14.04 3.28 -16.24
C ARG A 68 -13.81 3.35 -14.75
N GLY A 69 -12.81 2.62 -14.28
CA GLY A 69 -12.31 2.76 -12.92
C GLY A 69 -11.42 3.99 -12.80
N VAL A 70 -11.77 4.89 -11.88
CA VAL A 70 -10.97 6.06 -11.53
C VAL A 70 -10.47 5.87 -10.12
N TRP A 71 -9.18 6.02 -9.89
CA TRP A 71 -8.60 5.89 -8.56
C TRP A 71 -9.12 6.97 -7.62
N ILE A 72 -9.37 6.59 -6.37
CA ILE A 72 -9.93 7.48 -5.35
C ILE A 72 -8.98 7.65 -4.18
N PHE A 73 -9.22 8.72 -3.42
CA PHE A 73 -8.47 9.04 -2.21
C PHE A 73 -9.45 9.22 -1.06
N GLY A 74 -9.01 8.87 0.14
CA GLY A 74 -9.77 9.20 1.34
C GLY A 74 -10.83 8.20 1.74
N ALA A 75 -10.84 7.00 1.15
CA ALA A 75 -11.71 5.93 1.62
C ALA A 75 -11.31 5.53 3.06
N THR A 76 -12.30 5.31 3.91
CA THR A 76 -12.09 4.81 5.26
C THR A 76 -12.24 3.30 5.28
N ILE A 77 -11.24 2.61 5.83
CA ILE A 77 -11.20 1.15 5.89
C ILE A 77 -11.27 0.71 7.34
N LYS A 78 -12.30 -0.04 7.70
CA LYS A 78 -12.42 -0.73 8.99
C LYS A 78 -12.42 -2.22 8.74
N ILE A 79 -11.70 -2.97 9.57
CA ILE A 79 -11.67 -4.42 9.48
C ILE A 79 -12.00 -5.00 10.84
N ALA A 80 -12.99 -5.88 10.86
CA ALA A 80 -13.40 -6.60 12.06
C ALA A 80 -13.03 -8.08 11.94
N ASN A 81 -12.66 -8.69 13.07
CA ASN A 81 -12.35 -10.10 13.16
C ASN A 81 -13.64 -10.94 13.34
N ASN A 82 -13.49 -12.26 13.48
CA ASN A 82 -14.61 -13.18 13.69
C ASN A 82 -15.43 -12.88 14.94
N ALA A 83 -14.82 -12.26 15.95
CA ALA A 83 -15.51 -11.87 17.19
C ALA A 83 -16.17 -10.50 17.05
N LYS A 84 -16.28 -9.94 15.83
CA LYS A 84 -16.85 -8.63 15.52
C LYS A 84 -16.12 -7.47 16.19
N GLN A 85 -14.86 -7.67 16.56
CA GLN A 85 -14.01 -6.61 17.09
C GLN A 85 -13.30 -5.90 15.94
N VAL A 86 -13.32 -4.57 15.95
CA VAL A 86 -12.58 -3.76 14.99
C VAL A 86 -11.09 -3.86 15.34
N VAL A 87 -10.32 -4.48 14.46
CA VAL A 87 -8.87 -4.67 14.66
C VAL A 87 -8.04 -3.70 13.83
N PHE A 88 -8.67 -3.02 12.88
CA PHE A 88 -8.01 -2.07 11.99
C PHE A 88 -8.99 -0.94 11.62
N ASP A 89 -8.51 0.29 11.63
CA ASP A 89 -9.31 1.46 11.25
C ASP A 89 -8.36 2.55 10.76
N ALA A 90 -8.37 2.82 9.45
CA ALA A 90 -7.50 3.81 8.85
C ALA A 90 -8.11 4.40 7.58
N GLN A 91 -7.67 5.61 7.25
CA GLN A 91 -8.04 6.27 6.01
C GLN A 91 -6.97 6.03 4.94
N ALA A 92 -7.40 5.75 3.72
CA ALA A 92 -6.50 5.55 2.60
C ALA A 92 -6.02 6.90 2.04
N ASP A 93 -4.70 7.04 1.85
CA ASP A 93 -4.07 8.24 1.28
C ASP A 93 -3.97 8.17 -0.25
N GLY A 94 -4.49 7.12 -0.84
CA GLY A 94 -4.48 6.88 -2.28
C GLY A 94 -5.32 5.66 -2.61
N PRO A 95 -5.22 5.16 -3.85
CA PRO A 95 -6.03 4.02 -4.29
C PRO A 95 -5.58 2.67 -3.74
N TYR A 96 -4.43 2.60 -3.08
CA TYR A 96 -3.87 1.33 -2.59
C TYR A 96 -3.63 1.35 -1.09
N MET A 97 -3.80 0.18 -0.48
CA MET A 97 -3.47 -0.04 0.92
C MET A 97 -2.96 -1.46 1.09
N LEU A 98 -1.77 -1.59 1.70
CA LEU A 98 -1.19 -2.86 2.11
C LEU A 98 -1.42 -3.04 3.60
N ILE A 99 -1.98 -4.16 4.02
CA ILE A 99 -2.33 -4.38 5.43
C ILE A 99 -1.76 -5.72 5.89
N ASN A 100 -1.06 -5.70 7.02
CA ASN A 100 -0.43 -6.89 7.59
C ASN A 100 -1.36 -7.61 8.55
N LEU A 101 -2.42 -8.21 8.01
CA LEU A 101 -3.37 -8.99 8.78
C LEU A 101 -2.84 -10.40 9.08
N ALA A 102 -3.03 -10.87 10.30
CA ALA A 102 -2.77 -12.26 10.66
C ALA A 102 -3.79 -13.19 9.97
N SER A 103 -3.46 -14.47 9.87
CA SER A 103 -4.40 -15.48 9.35
C SER A 103 -5.70 -15.44 10.12
N GLY A 104 -6.80 -15.55 9.43
CA GLY A 104 -8.14 -15.54 10.02
C GLY A 104 -9.19 -15.02 9.07
N ASP A 105 -10.41 -14.99 9.56
CA ASP A 105 -11.57 -14.50 8.82
C ASP A 105 -11.93 -13.11 9.31
N TYR A 106 -12.20 -12.24 8.35
CA TYR A 106 -12.45 -10.82 8.61
C TYR A 106 -13.60 -10.30 7.76
N VAL A 107 -14.15 -9.15 8.17
CA VAL A 107 -15.07 -8.36 7.36
C VAL A 107 -14.45 -6.98 7.18
N ILE A 108 -14.30 -6.57 5.94
CA ILE A 108 -13.87 -5.22 5.58
C ILE A 108 -15.11 -4.36 5.40
N GLU A 109 -15.13 -3.21 6.08
CA GLU A 109 -16.11 -2.16 5.87
C GLU A 109 -15.41 -0.95 5.29
N ALA A 110 -15.75 -0.62 4.04
CA ALA A 110 -15.10 0.45 3.30
C ALA A 110 -16.11 1.54 2.97
N SER A 111 -15.79 2.78 3.33
CA SER A 111 -16.67 3.93 3.14
C SER A 111 -15.97 4.99 2.30
N TYR A 112 -16.69 5.50 1.30
CA TYR A 112 -16.22 6.58 0.45
C TYR A 112 -17.39 7.49 0.10
N GLN A 113 -17.26 8.79 0.37
CA GLN A 113 -18.30 9.79 0.09
C GLN A 113 -19.69 9.36 0.60
N GLY A 114 -19.73 8.85 1.83
CA GLY A 114 -20.98 8.46 2.48
C GLY A 114 -21.54 7.10 2.04
N VAL A 115 -20.89 6.39 1.12
CA VAL A 115 -21.33 5.07 0.66
C VAL A 115 -20.43 4.00 1.27
N THR A 116 -21.04 3.11 2.04
CA THR A 116 -20.31 2.02 2.72
C THR A 116 -20.62 0.70 2.05
N GLN A 117 -19.58 -0.11 1.84
CA GLN A 117 -19.71 -1.48 1.38
C GLN A 117 -18.95 -2.43 2.31
N LYS A 118 -19.38 -3.67 2.34
CA LYS A 118 -18.78 -4.72 3.17
C LYS A 118 -18.30 -5.88 2.32
N ARG A 119 -17.18 -6.47 2.69
CA ARG A 119 -16.60 -7.64 2.05
C ARG A 119 -16.08 -8.62 3.08
N SER A 120 -16.43 -9.87 2.92
CA SER A 120 -15.82 -10.95 3.69
C SER A 120 -14.45 -11.29 3.13
N LEU A 121 -13.53 -11.63 4.01
CA LEU A 121 -12.14 -11.88 3.65
C LEU A 121 -11.57 -13.00 4.53
N SER A 122 -10.84 -13.92 3.92
CA SER A 122 -10.11 -14.95 4.64
C SER A 122 -8.63 -14.81 4.32
N ILE A 123 -7.83 -14.54 5.34
CA ILE A 123 -6.37 -14.44 5.21
C ILE A 123 -5.76 -15.80 5.57
N LYS A 124 -4.98 -16.33 4.65
CA LYS A 124 -4.26 -17.60 4.83
C LYS A 124 -2.78 -17.33 5.03
N SER A 125 -2.14 -18.15 5.83
CA SER A 125 -0.69 -18.08 6.05
C SER A 125 0.06 -18.20 4.72
N ASP A 126 1.12 -17.39 4.58
CA ASP A 126 2.04 -17.43 3.44
C ASP A 126 1.35 -17.14 2.09
N SER A 127 0.21 -16.45 2.10
CA SER A 127 -0.45 -16.03 0.89
C SER A 127 -0.56 -14.52 0.83
N SER A 128 -0.61 -13.99 -0.39
CA SER A 128 -0.86 -12.58 -0.67
C SER A 128 -2.15 -12.48 -1.47
N GLN A 129 -3.10 -11.69 -0.99
CA GLN A 129 -4.42 -11.53 -1.62
C GLN A 129 -4.65 -10.10 -2.06
N LYS A 130 -5.39 -9.94 -3.15
CA LYS A 130 -5.82 -8.65 -3.65
C LYS A 130 -7.35 -8.57 -3.61
N ILE A 131 -7.87 -7.50 -3.04
CA ILE A 131 -9.29 -7.18 -3.08
C ILE A 131 -9.46 -5.84 -3.77
N SER A 132 -10.31 -5.80 -4.79
CA SER A 132 -10.69 -4.57 -5.47
C SER A 132 -12.05 -4.10 -4.97
N LEU A 133 -12.10 -2.86 -4.53
CA LEU A 133 -13.33 -2.21 -4.03
C LEU A 133 -13.74 -1.12 -5.01
N PHE A 134 -14.99 -1.17 -5.46
CA PHE A 134 -15.52 -0.24 -6.43
C PHE A 134 -16.72 0.52 -5.86
N TRP A 135 -16.75 1.81 -6.12
CA TRP A 135 -17.92 2.66 -5.88
C TRP A 135 -18.47 3.16 -7.21
N LYS A 136 -19.77 3.32 -7.27
CA LYS A 136 -20.45 3.83 -8.47
C LYS A 136 -20.77 5.31 -8.35
#